data_a568d23a381f784743197b399b03c778
#
_entry.id   a568d23a381f784743197b399b03c778
#
_cell.length_a   1.000
_cell.length_b   1.000
_cell.length_c   1.000
_cell.angle_alpha   90.00
_cell.angle_beta   90.00
_cell.angle_gamma   90.00
#
_symmetry.space_group_name_H-M   'P 1'
#
loop_
_entity.id
_entity.type
_entity.pdbx_description
1 polymer ?
#
loop_
_entity_poly.entity_id
_entity_poly.type
_entity_poly.pdbx_seq_one_letter_code
_entity_poly.pdbx_strand_id
1 'polypeptide(L)'
;MDIHEYQAKKILSDFGVKIPTGGIVYSPENAENKAREIGGSKWVVKAQVHSGARGKAGGIIICNSPLEVADATDKLLGKKLITNQTGPEGKIINRIYIEEATDIKHELYLGLVFDRSSESIMVVASTEGGMSVEEISKEKPETIIRSKIEVAVGIQQFQAREIAFGLGIESKLISRAANTIIGCYKAFSELDATMVEVNPLVVSHQDEILALDCKMSFDNNAMFRRDEIAELRDKTQENSNEVYASDRGMNYVSLDGNIGNIINGAGLAMASMDMIKLAGGQPANFLDVGGGATPEKIVKAFKLILSLIHI
;
A
#
# COMPACT_ATOMS: atom_id res chain seq x y z
N MET A 1 1.05 -5.13 -7.62
CA MET A 1 0.87 -3.71 -8.03
C MET A 1 0.31 -2.94 -6.86
N ASP A 2 0.95 -1.86 -6.45
CA ASP A 2 0.46 -0.96 -5.39
C ASP A 2 -0.29 0.23 -5.99
N ILE A 3 -1.22 0.80 -5.23
CA ILE A 3 -1.95 2.01 -5.60
C ILE A 3 -1.79 3.09 -4.52
N HIS A 4 -2.14 4.34 -4.85
CA HIS A 4 -2.09 5.44 -3.89
C HIS A 4 -3.20 5.32 -2.83
N GLU A 5 -2.99 5.94 -1.67
CA GLU A 5 -3.96 6.00 -0.56
C GLU A 5 -5.34 6.50 -1.01
N TYR A 6 -5.40 7.61 -1.77
CA TYR A 6 -6.68 8.16 -2.22
C TYR A 6 -7.47 7.20 -3.13
N GLN A 7 -6.75 6.39 -3.94
CA GLN A 7 -7.34 5.35 -4.78
C GLN A 7 -7.85 4.19 -3.91
N ALA A 8 -7.05 3.73 -2.95
CA ALA A 8 -7.44 2.70 -2.00
C ALA A 8 -8.68 3.12 -1.19
N LYS A 9 -8.71 4.36 -0.69
CA LYS A 9 -9.88 4.93 0.00
C LYS A 9 -11.12 4.91 -0.87
N LYS A 10 -10.99 5.35 -2.13
CA LYS A 10 -12.12 5.35 -3.07
C LYS A 10 -12.68 3.94 -3.27
N ILE A 11 -11.81 2.97 -3.51
CA ILE A 11 -12.20 1.55 -3.64
C ILE A 11 -12.91 1.09 -2.36
N LEU A 12 -12.31 1.27 -1.19
CA LEU A 12 -12.91 0.83 0.07
C LEU A 12 -14.26 1.51 0.32
N SER A 13 -14.40 2.79 -0.05
CA SER A 13 -15.69 3.50 0.05
C SER A 13 -16.77 2.86 -0.83
N ASP A 14 -16.43 2.40 -2.03
CA ASP A 14 -17.36 1.70 -2.93
C ASP A 14 -17.83 0.36 -2.35
N PHE A 15 -17.04 -0.23 -1.43
CA PHE A 15 -17.41 -1.41 -0.63
C PHE A 15 -18.04 -1.08 0.73
N GLY A 16 -18.45 0.17 0.95
CA GLY A 16 -19.16 0.61 2.15
C GLY A 16 -18.30 0.91 3.37
N VAL A 17 -16.98 1.00 3.21
CA VAL A 17 -16.07 1.46 4.26
C VAL A 17 -16.13 2.99 4.31
N LYS A 18 -16.41 3.55 5.48
CA LYS A 18 -16.47 5.00 5.66
C LYS A 18 -15.06 5.59 5.67
N ILE A 19 -14.87 6.67 4.92
CA ILE A 19 -13.63 7.45 4.84
C ILE A 19 -13.91 8.94 5.11
N PRO A 20 -12.92 9.74 5.52
CA PRO A 20 -13.07 11.19 5.59
C PRO A 20 -13.33 11.79 4.22
N THR A 21 -14.07 12.92 4.18
CA THR A 21 -14.23 13.70 2.95
C THR A 21 -12.89 14.26 2.51
N GLY A 22 -12.54 14.07 1.25
CA GLY A 22 -11.23 14.50 0.75
C GLY A 22 -11.14 14.55 -0.77
N GLY A 23 -10.00 15.01 -1.27
CA GLY A 23 -9.75 15.10 -2.70
C GLY A 23 -8.27 15.26 -3.04
N ILE A 24 -7.93 14.88 -4.27
CA ILE A 24 -6.58 14.95 -4.83
C ILE A 24 -6.35 16.34 -5.46
N VAL A 25 -5.13 16.86 -5.32
CA VAL A 25 -4.70 18.11 -5.93
C VAL A 25 -3.27 17.99 -6.47
N TYR A 26 -2.95 18.88 -7.44
CA TYR A 26 -1.67 18.89 -8.16
C TYR A 26 -0.98 20.26 -8.10
N SER A 27 -1.58 21.23 -7.41
CA SER A 27 -1.00 22.58 -7.22
C SER A 27 -1.46 23.19 -5.88
N PRO A 28 -0.70 24.13 -5.31
CA PRO A 28 -1.09 24.85 -4.09
C PRO A 28 -2.40 25.64 -4.24
N GLU A 29 -2.64 26.28 -5.40
CA GLU A 29 -3.88 27.00 -5.68
C GLU A 29 -5.11 26.06 -5.65
N ASN A 30 -5.01 24.89 -6.28
CA ASN A 30 -6.07 23.89 -6.24
C ASN A 30 -6.26 23.34 -4.83
N ALA A 31 -5.22 23.32 -4.00
CA ALA A 31 -5.28 22.86 -2.62
C ALA A 31 -6.12 23.79 -1.73
N GLU A 32 -5.95 25.10 -1.85
CA GLU A 32 -6.78 26.07 -1.12
C GLU A 32 -8.26 25.93 -1.52
N ASN A 33 -8.55 25.86 -2.82
CA ASN A 33 -9.90 25.70 -3.33
C ASN A 33 -10.53 24.38 -2.85
N LYS A 34 -9.75 23.28 -2.85
CA LYS A 34 -10.22 21.97 -2.37
C LYS A 34 -10.53 22.02 -0.87
N ALA A 35 -9.72 22.67 -0.06
CA ALA A 35 -10.00 22.83 1.37
C ALA A 35 -11.32 23.60 1.62
N ARG A 36 -11.58 24.65 0.84
CA ARG A 36 -12.86 25.40 0.91
C ARG A 36 -14.05 24.56 0.47
N GLU A 37 -13.89 23.71 -0.57
CA GLU A 37 -14.92 22.79 -1.06
C GLU A 37 -15.26 21.72 -0.01
N ILE A 38 -14.24 21.11 0.62
CA ILE A 38 -14.42 20.11 1.69
C ILE A 38 -15.16 20.72 2.89
N GLY A 39 -14.89 21.99 3.20
CA GLY A 39 -15.43 22.66 4.38
C GLY A 39 -14.71 22.25 5.66
N GLY A 40 -15.36 22.50 6.81
CA GLY A 40 -14.78 22.20 8.12
C GLY A 40 -13.87 23.30 8.65
N SER A 41 -13.08 23.00 9.69
CA SER A 41 -12.19 23.95 10.38
C SER A 41 -10.73 23.50 10.44
N LYS A 42 -10.47 22.23 10.11
CA LYS A 42 -9.13 21.62 10.09
C LYS A 42 -9.03 20.63 8.94
N TRP A 43 -7.87 20.59 8.32
CA TRP A 43 -7.56 19.72 7.19
C TRP A 43 -6.25 18.98 7.41
N VAL A 44 -6.13 17.84 6.76
CA VAL A 44 -4.88 17.06 6.72
C VAL A 44 -4.39 17.01 5.29
N VAL A 45 -3.17 17.48 5.07
CA VAL A 45 -2.45 17.48 3.78
C VAL A 45 -1.54 16.27 3.77
N LYS A 46 -1.75 15.35 2.83
CA LYS A 46 -1.05 14.05 2.77
C LYS A 46 -0.32 13.87 1.45
N ALA A 47 1.00 13.73 1.50
CA ALA A 47 1.81 13.33 0.35
C ALA A 47 1.37 11.96 -0.19
N GLN A 48 1.20 11.84 -1.50
CA GLN A 48 0.81 10.59 -2.15
C GLN A 48 2.03 9.91 -2.78
N VAL A 49 2.59 8.96 -2.06
CA VAL A 49 3.69 8.09 -2.48
C VAL A 49 3.38 6.64 -2.09
N HIS A 50 3.92 5.67 -2.84
CA HIS A 50 3.81 4.24 -2.49
C HIS A 50 4.79 3.90 -1.36
N SER A 51 4.49 4.38 -0.15
CA SER A 51 5.26 4.11 1.05
C SER A 51 4.42 4.31 2.30
N GLY A 52 4.68 3.50 3.32
CA GLY A 52 4.19 3.73 4.67
C GLY A 52 5.05 4.74 5.44
N ALA A 53 4.69 4.98 6.70
CA ALA A 53 5.40 5.87 7.63
C ALA A 53 5.57 7.32 7.14
N ARG A 54 4.68 7.80 6.26
CA ARG A 54 4.69 9.16 5.71
C ARG A 54 4.62 10.24 6.78
N GLY A 55 3.85 10.01 7.85
CA GLY A 55 3.74 10.93 8.99
C GLY A 55 5.09 11.16 9.67
N LYS A 56 5.83 10.08 9.98
CA LYS A 56 7.18 10.14 10.59
C LYS A 56 8.19 10.86 9.70
N ALA A 57 7.98 10.83 8.38
CA ALA A 57 8.84 11.48 7.38
C ALA A 57 8.41 12.92 7.01
N GLY A 58 7.41 13.49 7.70
CA GLY A 58 6.92 14.84 7.44
C GLY A 58 6.00 14.96 6.20
N GLY A 59 5.54 13.85 5.64
CA GLY A 59 4.63 13.81 4.50
C GLY A 59 3.15 14.01 4.85
N ILE A 60 2.81 14.26 6.13
CA ILE A 60 1.46 14.55 6.63
C ILE A 60 1.51 15.82 7.45
N ILE A 61 0.69 16.81 7.11
CA ILE A 61 0.63 18.12 7.77
C ILE A 61 -0.81 18.45 8.12
N ILE A 62 -1.06 18.83 9.38
CA ILE A 62 -2.37 19.32 9.84
C ILE A 62 -2.42 20.85 9.64
N CYS A 63 -3.51 21.35 9.07
CA CYS A 63 -3.73 22.74 8.74
C CYS A 63 -5.02 23.26 9.37
N ASN A 64 -5.03 24.52 9.82
CA ASN A 64 -6.17 25.16 10.48
C ASN A 64 -6.82 26.23 9.60
N SER A 65 -6.31 26.44 8.39
CA SER A 65 -6.90 27.35 7.40
C SER A 65 -6.64 26.86 5.98
N PRO A 66 -7.49 27.24 4.99
CA PRO A 66 -7.24 26.92 3.58
C PRO A 66 -5.91 27.45 3.05
N LEU A 67 -5.44 28.59 3.56
CA LEU A 67 -4.14 29.15 3.19
C LEU A 67 -2.98 28.27 3.69
N GLU A 68 -3.06 27.78 4.94
CA GLU A 68 -2.08 26.82 5.45
C GLU A 68 -2.05 25.52 4.62
N VAL A 69 -3.20 25.09 4.08
CA VAL A 69 -3.28 23.92 3.18
C VAL A 69 -2.51 24.17 1.88
N ALA A 70 -2.62 25.37 1.29
CA ALA A 70 -1.83 25.77 0.13
C ALA A 70 -0.33 25.78 0.45
N ASP A 71 0.08 26.43 1.56
CA ASP A 71 1.48 26.48 2.00
C ASP A 71 2.06 25.09 2.28
N ALA A 72 1.29 24.20 2.92
CA ALA A 72 1.70 22.83 3.17
C ALA A 72 1.86 22.05 1.86
N THR A 73 0.97 22.27 0.89
CA THR A 73 1.07 21.65 -0.44
C THR A 73 2.32 22.12 -1.18
N ASP A 74 2.63 23.41 -1.16
CA ASP A 74 3.85 23.97 -1.77
C ASP A 74 5.13 23.42 -1.13
N LYS A 75 5.11 23.21 0.19
CA LYS A 75 6.22 22.59 0.93
C LYS A 75 6.48 21.14 0.54
N LEU A 76 5.45 20.39 0.14
CA LEU A 76 5.55 18.96 -0.14
C LEU A 76 5.68 18.64 -1.63
N LEU A 77 4.93 19.28 -2.48
CA LEU A 77 4.83 18.96 -3.90
C LEU A 77 6.18 19.12 -4.61
N GLY A 78 6.53 18.16 -5.45
CA GLY A 78 7.78 18.12 -6.20
C GLY A 78 9.01 17.72 -5.37
N LYS A 79 8.89 17.59 -4.04
CA LYS A 79 10.01 17.18 -3.18
C LYS A 79 10.07 15.66 -3.04
N LYS A 80 11.23 15.18 -2.63
CA LYS A 80 11.45 13.75 -2.31
C LYS A 80 11.03 13.48 -0.87
N LEU A 81 10.19 12.48 -0.68
CA LEU A 81 9.89 11.92 0.63
C LEU A 81 10.76 10.69 0.87
N ILE A 82 11.54 10.71 1.94
CA ILE A 82 12.43 9.62 2.36
C ILE A 82 11.80 8.97 3.60
N THR A 83 11.48 7.69 3.48
CA THR A 83 10.96 6.85 4.57
C THR A 83 11.81 5.59 4.68
N ASN A 84 11.63 4.81 5.73
CA ASN A 84 12.30 3.51 5.87
C ASN A 84 12.00 2.53 4.71
N GLN A 85 10.87 2.74 3.99
CA GLN A 85 10.43 1.88 2.89
C GLN A 85 10.86 2.39 1.51
N THR A 86 11.13 3.71 1.36
CA THR A 86 11.55 4.27 0.06
C THR A 86 13.06 4.16 -0.18
N GLY A 87 13.81 3.80 0.86
CA GLY A 87 15.28 3.86 0.81
C GLY A 87 15.82 5.30 0.72
N PRO A 88 17.14 5.48 0.62
CA PRO A 88 17.80 6.80 0.61
C PRO A 88 17.46 7.64 -0.63
N GLU A 89 17.09 7.00 -1.74
CA GLU A 89 16.69 7.68 -2.99
C GLU A 89 15.40 8.49 -2.82
N GLY A 90 14.49 8.05 -1.91
CA GLY A 90 13.20 8.67 -1.69
C GLY A 90 12.25 8.54 -2.90
N LYS A 91 11.02 9.03 -2.73
CA LYS A 91 10.02 9.09 -3.81
C LYS A 91 9.57 10.53 -4.01
N ILE A 92 9.44 10.96 -5.27
CA ILE A 92 8.96 12.31 -5.60
C ILE A 92 7.46 12.38 -5.33
N ILE A 93 7.03 13.45 -4.64
CA ILE A 93 5.63 13.74 -4.36
C ILE A 93 5.04 14.46 -5.57
N ASN A 94 4.31 13.75 -6.41
CA ASN A 94 3.70 14.29 -7.63
C ASN A 94 2.26 14.78 -7.40
N ARG A 95 1.66 14.45 -6.27
CA ARG A 95 0.27 14.79 -5.92
C ARG A 95 0.06 14.80 -4.43
N ILE A 96 -0.92 15.56 -3.99
CA ILE A 96 -1.31 15.72 -2.59
C ILE A 96 -2.77 15.32 -2.43
N TYR A 97 -3.08 14.60 -1.37
CA TYR A 97 -4.45 14.33 -0.95
C TYR A 97 -4.78 15.22 0.25
N ILE A 98 -5.90 15.92 0.17
CA ILE A 98 -6.42 16.79 1.23
C ILE A 98 -7.68 16.16 1.76
N GLU A 99 -7.82 16.06 3.06
CA GLU A 99 -9.02 15.55 3.69
C GLU A 99 -9.39 16.36 4.94
N GLU A 100 -10.66 16.28 5.33
CA GLU A 100 -11.13 16.82 6.59
C GLU A 100 -10.44 16.09 7.77
N ALA A 101 -9.97 16.85 8.75
CA ALA A 101 -9.36 16.26 9.95
C ALA A 101 -10.43 15.58 10.82
N THR A 102 -10.16 14.35 11.21
CA THR A 102 -11.05 13.55 12.08
C THR A 102 -10.68 13.76 13.54
N ASP A 103 -11.68 13.93 14.39
CA ASP A 103 -11.53 13.97 15.85
C ASP A 103 -11.43 12.54 16.40
N ILE A 104 -10.19 12.08 16.60
CA ILE A 104 -9.85 10.68 16.89
C ILE A 104 -10.05 10.38 18.36
N LYS A 105 -10.82 9.33 18.67
CA LYS A 105 -10.97 8.76 20.00
C LYS A 105 -10.04 7.56 20.24
N HIS A 106 -9.99 6.64 19.27
CA HIS A 106 -9.12 5.45 19.28
C HIS A 106 -8.56 5.19 17.88
N GLU A 107 -7.29 4.82 17.83
CA GLU A 107 -6.63 4.33 16.64
C GLU A 107 -6.44 2.82 16.73
N LEU A 108 -6.85 2.10 15.69
CA LEU A 108 -6.82 0.65 15.58
C LEU A 108 -6.06 0.25 14.32
N TYR A 109 -5.59 -0.97 14.27
CA TYR A 109 -5.02 -1.58 13.08
C TYR A 109 -5.96 -2.63 12.49
N LEU A 110 -6.09 -2.66 11.16
CA LEU A 110 -6.79 -3.70 10.42
C LEU A 110 -6.03 -4.03 9.14
N GLY A 111 -5.63 -5.28 8.98
CA GLY A 111 -4.97 -5.81 7.79
C GLY A 111 -5.61 -7.10 7.30
N LEU A 112 -5.64 -7.27 5.98
CA LEU A 112 -6.03 -8.52 5.32
C LEU A 112 -4.90 -8.94 4.39
N VAL A 113 -4.43 -10.17 4.52
CA VAL A 113 -3.32 -10.72 3.75
C VAL A 113 -3.56 -12.19 3.44
N PHE A 114 -2.88 -12.71 2.41
CA PHE A 114 -2.78 -14.15 2.22
C PHE A 114 -1.78 -14.76 3.20
N ASP A 115 -2.24 -15.74 3.95
CA ASP A 115 -1.36 -16.62 4.70
C ASP A 115 -1.10 -17.91 3.88
N ARG A 116 0.10 -17.97 3.31
CA ARG A 116 0.50 -19.11 2.47
C ARG A 116 0.65 -20.41 3.27
N SER A 117 0.93 -20.33 4.58
CA SER A 117 1.11 -21.50 5.42
C SER A 117 -0.19 -22.21 5.72
N SER A 118 -1.27 -21.46 5.87
CA SER A 118 -2.62 -21.97 6.11
C SER A 118 -3.53 -21.94 4.86
N GLU A 119 -2.99 -21.53 3.70
CA GLU A 119 -3.70 -21.44 2.41
C GLU A 119 -5.03 -20.67 2.52
N SER A 120 -5.02 -19.58 3.31
CA SER A 120 -6.23 -18.85 3.67
C SER A 120 -6.02 -17.34 3.66
N ILE A 121 -7.12 -16.60 3.75
CA ILE A 121 -7.09 -15.16 3.99
C ILE A 121 -7.03 -14.96 5.51
N MET A 122 -6.04 -14.20 5.96
CA MET A 122 -5.86 -13.84 7.36
C MET A 122 -6.29 -12.40 7.59
N VAL A 123 -7.23 -12.19 8.51
CA VAL A 123 -7.49 -10.86 9.07
C VAL A 123 -6.61 -10.70 10.30
N VAL A 124 -5.80 -9.64 10.28
CA VAL A 124 -4.94 -9.22 11.37
C VAL A 124 -5.45 -7.89 11.89
N ALA A 125 -5.78 -7.81 13.17
CA ALA A 125 -6.29 -6.59 13.77
C ALA A 125 -5.57 -6.32 15.10
N SER A 126 -5.47 -5.07 15.52
CA SER A 126 -4.88 -4.70 16.81
C SER A 126 -5.54 -3.47 17.39
N THR A 127 -5.58 -3.41 18.73
CA THR A 127 -5.97 -2.21 19.49
C THR A 127 -4.96 -1.08 19.40
N GLU A 128 -3.78 -1.33 18.82
CA GLU A 128 -2.71 -0.35 18.59
C GLU A 128 -2.73 0.04 17.10
N GLY A 129 -3.13 1.27 16.81
CA GLY A 129 -3.07 1.85 15.46
C GLY A 129 -1.96 2.89 15.32
N GLY A 130 -1.71 3.35 14.07
CA GLY A 130 -0.69 4.35 13.78
C GLY A 130 0.76 3.85 13.84
N MET A 131 0.99 2.60 14.23
CA MET A 131 2.28 1.90 14.22
C MET A 131 2.31 0.85 13.11
N SER A 132 3.51 0.45 12.66
CA SER A 132 3.61 -0.68 11.73
C SER A 132 3.27 -2.01 12.42
N VAL A 133 2.70 -2.96 11.67
CA VAL A 133 2.34 -4.27 12.25
C VAL A 133 3.57 -5.02 12.76
N GLU A 134 4.75 -4.79 12.18
CA GLU A 134 6.02 -5.34 12.62
C GLU A 134 6.44 -4.76 13.99
N GLU A 135 6.24 -3.46 14.20
CA GLU A 135 6.48 -2.81 15.50
C GLU A 135 5.51 -3.37 16.54
N ILE A 136 4.20 -3.43 16.23
CA ILE A 136 3.17 -4.00 17.13
C ILE A 136 3.52 -5.45 17.49
N SER A 137 3.93 -6.26 16.51
CA SER A 137 4.27 -7.68 16.72
C SER A 137 5.48 -7.88 17.63
N LYS A 138 6.39 -6.93 17.69
CA LYS A 138 7.58 -6.99 18.57
C LYS A 138 7.30 -6.44 19.96
N GLU A 139 6.58 -5.33 20.04
CA GLU A 139 6.40 -4.59 21.30
C GLU A 139 5.18 -5.01 22.10
N LYS A 140 4.08 -5.37 21.40
CA LYS A 140 2.78 -5.68 21.98
C LYS A 140 2.07 -6.85 21.27
N PRO A 141 2.70 -8.03 21.15
CA PRO A 141 2.14 -9.16 20.40
C PRO A 141 0.78 -9.63 20.94
N GLU A 142 0.51 -9.42 22.21
CA GLU A 142 -0.76 -9.76 22.87
C GLU A 142 -1.95 -8.94 22.38
N THR A 143 -1.73 -7.78 21.76
CA THR A 143 -2.78 -6.93 21.21
C THR A 143 -3.23 -7.38 19.81
N ILE A 144 -2.51 -8.33 19.21
CA ILE A 144 -2.77 -8.79 17.86
C ILE A 144 -3.83 -9.90 17.84
N ILE A 145 -4.91 -9.63 17.16
CA ILE A 145 -5.98 -10.57 16.87
C ILE A 145 -5.74 -11.13 15.47
N ARG A 146 -5.79 -12.45 15.34
CA ARG A 146 -5.73 -13.15 14.05
C ARG A 146 -6.98 -13.96 13.84
N SER A 147 -7.65 -13.75 12.71
CA SER A 147 -8.84 -14.51 12.33
C SER A 147 -8.63 -15.10 10.94
N LYS A 148 -8.62 -16.43 10.88
CA LYS A 148 -8.54 -17.17 9.62
C LYS A 148 -9.90 -17.15 8.93
N ILE A 149 -9.93 -16.76 7.65
CA ILE A 149 -11.13 -16.77 6.84
C ILE A 149 -11.03 -17.90 5.82
N GLU A 150 -11.96 -18.83 5.91
CA GLU A 150 -12.06 -19.92 4.95
C GLU A 150 -12.51 -19.39 3.58
N VAL A 151 -11.71 -19.59 2.55
CA VAL A 151 -11.93 -18.98 1.22
C VAL A 151 -13.24 -19.42 0.60
N ALA A 152 -13.63 -20.70 0.82
CA ALA A 152 -14.87 -21.24 0.25
C ALA A 152 -16.16 -20.63 0.84
N VAL A 153 -16.09 -20.09 2.06
CA VAL A 153 -17.25 -19.55 2.80
C VAL A 153 -17.22 -18.03 2.86
N GLY A 154 -16.02 -17.44 2.86
CA GLY A 154 -15.81 -16.02 3.09
C GLY A 154 -16.01 -15.61 4.54
N ILE A 155 -15.77 -14.33 4.83
CA ILE A 155 -15.96 -13.80 6.17
C ILE A 155 -17.45 -13.79 6.56
N GLN A 156 -17.74 -14.30 7.75
CA GLN A 156 -19.10 -14.32 8.27
C GLN A 156 -19.33 -13.18 9.27
N GLN A 157 -20.58 -12.74 9.40
CA GLN A 157 -20.95 -11.64 10.31
C GLN A 157 -20.51 -11.87 11.75
N PHE A 158 -20.55 -13.12 12.24
CA PHE A 158 -20.13 -13.42 13.60
C PHE A 158 -18.61 -13.25 13.77
N GLN A 159 -17.80 -13.66 12.76
CA GLN A 159 -16.34 -13.49 12.78
C GLN A 159 -15.96 -11.99 12.79
N ALA A 160 -16.60 -11.19 11.93
CA ALA A 160 -16.36 -9.75 11.90
C ALA A 160 -16.74 -9.08 13.23
N ARG A 161 -17.82 -9.52 13.87
CA ARG A 161 -18.19 -9.04 15.21
C ARG A 161 -17.21 -9.49 16.27
N GLU A 162 -16.73 -10.73 16.24
CA GLU A 162 -15.72 -11.25 17.15
C GLU A 162 -14.42 -10.42 17.09
N ILE A 163 -13.96 -10.10 15.88
CA ILE A 163 -12.81 -9.20 15.67
C ILE A 163 -13.10 -7.82 16.28
N ALA A 164 -14.28 -7.25 16.00
CA ALA A 164 -14.66 -5.94 16.55
C ALA A 164 -14.75 -5.93 18.09
N PHE A 165 -15.21 -7.00 18.71
CA PHE A 165 -15.19 -7.16 20.17
C PHE A 165 -13.75 -7.27 20.70
N GLY A 166 -12.90 -8.05 20.03
CA GLY A 166 -11.49 -8.18 20.39
C GLY A 166 -10.73 -6.85 20.30
N LEU A 167 -11.11 -5.96 19.37
CA LEU A 167 -10.59 -4.60 19.27
C LEU A 167 -11.10 -3.65 20.37
N GLY A 168 -11.92 -4.12 21.31
CA GLY A 168 -12.46 -3.30 22.41
C GLY A 168 -13.47 -2.23 21.95
N ILE A 169 -14.05 -2.39 20.76
CA ILE A 169 -15.04 -1.44 20.23
C ILE A 169 -16.32 -1.49 21.06
N GLU A 170 -16.86 -0.32 21.39
CA GLU A 170 -18.09 -0.20 22.17
C GLU A 170 -19.27 -0.95 21.51
N SER A 171 -20.12 -1.60 22.32
CA SER A 171 -21.23 -2.45 21.85
C SER A 171 -22.13 -1.77 20.82
N LYS A 172 -22.38 -0.46 20.96
CA LYS A 172 -23.22 0.32 20.02
C LYS A 172 -22.58 0.46 18.63
N LEU A 173 -21.24 0.27 18.48
CA LEU A 173 -20.48 0.42 17.26
C LEU A 173 -20.09 -0.91 16.61
N ILE A 174 -20.27 -2.04 17.29
CA ILE A 174 -19.85 -3.36 16.82
C ILE A 174 -20.39 -3.68 15.41
N SER A 175 -21.67 -3.38 15.15
CA SER A 175 -22.25 -3.64 13.83
C SER A 175 -21.62 -2.77 12.72
N ARG A 176 -21.24 -1.52 13.02
CA ARG A 176 -20.56 -0.65 12.07
C ARG A 176 -19.13 -1.15 11.80
N ALA A 177 -18.39 -1.50 12.85
CA ALA A 177 -17.06 -2.06 12.72
C ALA A 177 -17.06 -3.38 11.95
N ALA A 178 -18.00 -4.27 12.24
CA ALA A 178 -18.16 -5.53 11.51
C ALA A 178 -18.44 -5.30 10.02
N ASN A 179 -19.30 -4.33 9.67
CA ASN A 179 -19.55 -3.97 8.28
C ASN A 179 -18.31 -3.39 7.58
N THR A 180 -17.51 -2.59 8.28
CA THR A 180 -16.22 -2.08 7.78
C THR A 180 -15.25 -3.23 7.49
N ILE A 181 -15.10 -4.19 8.40
CA ILE A 181 -14.23 -5.37 8.23
C ILE A 181 -14.71 -6.20 7.02
N ILE A 182 -16.02 -6.42 6.89
CA ILE A 182 -16.61 -7.15 5.76
C ILE A 182 -16.40 -6.38 4.44
N GLY A 183 -16.53 -5.05 4.46
CA GLY A 183 -16.24 -4.21 3.28
C GLY A 183 -14.80 -4.34 2.82
N CYS A 184 -13.83 -4.29 3.74
CA CYS A 184 -12.42 -4.53 3.44
C CYS A 184 -12.17 -5.94 2.87
N TYR A 185 -12.83 -6.97 3.43
CA TYR A 185 -12.73 -8.34 2.91
C TYR A 185 -13.30 -8.47 1.51
N LYS A 186 -14.46 -7.87 1.23
CA LYS A 186 -15.05 -7.88 -0.10
C LYS A 186 -14.15 -7.22 -1.13
N ALA A 187 -13.62 -6.02 -0.82
CA ALA A 187 -12.66 -5.36 -1.68
C ALA A 187 -11.42 -6.24 -1.93
N PHE A 188 -10.90 -6.91 -0.88
CA PHE A 188 -9.78 -7.85 -0.99
C PHE A 188 -10.09 -9.01 -1.93
N SER A 189 -11.22 -9.69 -1.71
CA SER A 189 -11.58 -10.92 -2.44
C SER A 189 -12.06 -10.65 -3.86
N GLU A 190 -12.91 -9.63 -4.05
CA GLU A 190 -13.56 -9.37 -5.34
C GLU A 190 -12.63 -8.67 -6.34
N LEU A 191 -11.59 -7.96 -5.88
CA LEU A 191 -10.68 -7.21 -6.74
C LEU A 191 -9.30 -7.86 -6.92
N ASP A 192 -9.14 -9.11 -6.50
CA ASP A 192 -7.86 -9.82 -6.55
C ASP A 192 -6.73 -9.06 -5.81
N ALA A 193 -7.06 -8.45 -4.66
CA ALA A 193 -6.06 -7.81 -3.83
C ALA A 193 -5.19 -8.86 -3.12
N THR A 194 -3.94 -8.55 -2.91
CA THR A 194 -2.97 -9.36 -2.15
C THR A 194 -2.79 -8.83 -0.74
N MET A 195 -3.14 -7.56 -0.52
CA MET A 195 -3.10 -6.88 0.76
C MET A 195 -4.13 -5.75 0.79
N VAL A 196 -4.84 -5.64 1.90
CA VAL A 196 -5.61 -4.45 2.30
C VAL A 196 -5.18 -4.10 3.70
N GLU A 197 -4.66 -2.90 3.92
CA GLU A 197 -4.26 -2.40 5.22
C GLU A 197 -4.97 -1.07 5.49
N VAL A 198 -5.60 -0.97 6.65
CA VAL A 198 -6.19 0.26 7.17
C VAL A 198 -5.46 0.59 8.47
N ASN A 199 -4.63 1.64 8.44
CA ASN A 199 -3.77 1.97 9.58
C ASN A 199 -3.49 3.49 9.67
N PRO A 200 -4.26 4.21 10.51
CA PRO A 200 -5.23 3.67 11.45
C PRO A 200 -6.64 3.48 10.89
N LEU A 201 -7.33 2.47 11.39
CA LEU A 201 -8.77 2.41 11.46
C LEU A 201 -9.19 3.17 12.73
N VAL A 202 -10.08 4.12 12.61
CA VAL A 202 -10.37 5.06 13.71
C VAL A 202 -11.79 4.91 14.22
N VAL A 203 -11.93 4.98 15.56
CA VAL A 203 -13.17 5.33 16.22
C VAL A 203 -13.12 6.82 16.54
N SER A 204 -14.06 7.61 16.00
CA SER A 204 -14.11 9.05 16.24
C SER A 204 -14.93 9.39 17.50
N HIS A 205 -14.78 10.63 18.00
CA HIS A 205 -15.62 11.14 19.09
C HIS A 205 -17.10 11.30 18.69
N GLN A 206 -17.40 11.28 17.37
CA GLN A 206 -18.75 11.27 16.81
C GLN A 206 -19.34 9.84 16.66
N ASP A 207 -18.71 8.83 17.28
CA ASP A 207 -19.12 7.43 17.21
C ASP A 207 -19.10 6.85 15.78
N GLU A 208 -18.13 7.26 14.96
CA GLU A 208 -17.94 6.75 13.60
C GLU A 208 -16.75 5.82 13.53
N ILE A 209 -16.82 4.85 12.61
CA ILE A 209 -15.69 3.99 12.25
C ILE A 209 -15.20 4.44 10.89
N LEU A 210 -13.94 4.91 10.80
CA LEU A 210 -13.37 5.56 9.63
C LEU A 210 -12.00 4.96 9.26
N ALA A 211 -11.78 4.73 7.98
CA ALA A 211 -10.47 4.37 7.46
C ALA A 211 -9.69 5.66 7.12
N LEU A 212 -8.72 6.03 7.97
CA LEU A 212 -7.95 7.28 7.81
C LEU A 212 -6.75 7.13 6.89
N ASP A 213 -6.07 6.01 6.91
CA ASP A 213 -5.01 5.69 5.96
C ASP A 213 -5.21 4.26 5.45
N CYS A 214 -5.09 4.10 4.15
CA CYS A 214 -5.36 2.85 3.47
C CYS A 214 -4.24 2.53 2.50
N LYS A 215 -3.80 1.28 2.51
CA LYS A 215 -2.87 0.73 1.54
C LYS A 215 -3.48 -0.52 0.92
N MET A 216 -3.42 -0.61 -0.41
CA MET A 216 -3.88 -1.80 -1.14
C MET A 216 -2.84 -2.20 -2.16
N SER A 217 -2.65 -3.51 -2.26
CA SER A 217 -1.82 -4.15 -3.28
C SER A 217 -2.64 -5.20 -4.00
N PHE A 218 -2.39 -5.37 -5.29
CA PHE A 218 -3.13 -6.29 -6.15
C PHE A 218 -2.22 -7.31 -6.81
N ASP A 219 -2.76 -8.46 -7.15
CA ASP A 219 -2.05 -9.49 -7.89
C ASP A 219 -1.82 -9.04 -9.34
N ASN A 220 -0.56 -8.88 -9.72
CA ASN A 220 -0.19 -8.54 -11.10
C ASN A 220 -0.68 -9.57 -12.11
N ASN A 221 -0.82 -10.84 -11.70
CA ASN A 221 -1.30 -11.91 -12.56
C ASN A 221 -2.82 -11.82 -12.83
N ALA A 222 -3.55 -11.05 -12.06
CA ALA A 222 -4.99 -10.83 -12.24
C ALA A 222 -5.30 -9.60 -13.11
N MET A 223 -4.33 -8.74 -13.41
CA MET A 223 -4.56 -7.45 -14.10
C MET A 223 -5.16 -7.59 -15.50
N PHE A 224 -4.97 -8.72 -16.18
CA PHE A 224 -5.59 -8.99 -17.49
C PHE A 224 -7.13 -9.04 -17.46
N ARG A 225 -7.73 -9.17 -16.27
CA ARG A 225 -9.18 -9.18 -16.05
C ARG A 225 -9.67 -8.04 -15.15
N ARG A 226 -8.78 -7.08 -14.83
CA ARG A 226 -9.03 -5.95 -13.93
C ARG A 226 -8.53 -4.65 -14.55
N ASP A 227 -9.09 -4.29 -15.71
CA ASP A 227 -8.68 -3.09 -16.45
C ASP A 227 -8.82 -1.84 -15.58
N GLU A 228 -9.91 -1.71 -14.81
CA GLU A 228 -10.18 -0.60 -13.91
C GLU A 228 -9.13 -0.45 -12.79
N ILE A 229 -8.53 -1.56 -12.33
CA ILE A 229 -7.45 -1.54 -11.33
C ILE A 229 -6.12 -1.27 -12.02
N ALA A 230 -5.86 -1.87 -13.19
CA ALA A 230 -4.64 -1.68 -13.94
C ALA A 230 -4.41 -0.21 -14.34
N GLU A 231 -5.48 0.55 -14.64
CA GLU A 231 -5.44 1.98 -14.94
C GLU A 231 -4.99 2.85 -13.74
N LEU A 232 -5.13 2.34 -12.50
CA LEU A 232 -4.68 3.05 -11.30
C LEU A 232 -3.17 3.01 -11.09
N ARG A 233 -2.43 2.21 -11.89
CA ARG A 233 -0.99 2.02 -11.75
C ARG A 233 -0.21 3.31 -11.95
N ASP A 234 0.63 3.66 -11.00
CA ASP A 234 1.57 4.79 -11.12
C ASP A 234 3.02 4.29 -11.26
N LYS A 235 3.45 4.15 -12.52
CA LYS A 235 4.81 3.71 -12.85
C LYS A 235 5.91 4.62 -12.30
N THR A 236 5.60 5.89 -11.97
CA THR A 236 6.58 6.83 -11.40
C THR A 236 6.95 6.49 -9.95
N GLN A 237 6.13 5.68 -9.31
CA GLN A 237 6.34 5.21 -7.94
C GLN A 237 6.97 3.81 -7.86
N GLU A 238 7.18 3.14 -8.99
CA GLU A 238 7.80 1.83 -9.07
C GLU A 238 9.32 1.91 -9.31
N ASN A 239 10.00 0.77 -9.22
CA ASN A 239 11.41 0.69 -9.62
C ASN A 239 11.52 0.85 -11.15
N SER A 240 12.31 1.81 -11.61
CA SER A 240 12.42 2.13 -13.04
C SER A 240 12.94 0.95 -13.89
N ASN A 241 13.81 0.11 -13.33
CA ASN A 241 14.34 -1.08 -14.00
C ASN A 241 13.27 -2.18 -14.13
N GLU A 242 12.44 -2.35 -13.09
CA GLU A 242 11.32 -3.29 -13.10
C GLU A 242 10.25 -2.86 -14.12
N VAL A 243 9.93 -1.55 -14.15
CA VAL A 243 9.03 -0.98 -15.16
C VAL A 243 9.60 -1.17 -16.57
N TYR A 244 10.88 -0.85 -16.76
CA TYR A 244 11.56 -1.02 -18.07
C TYR A 244 11.49 -2.47 -18.57
N ALA A 245 11.73 -3.44 -17.67
CA ALA A 245 11.68 -4.86 -17.99
C ALA A 245 10.25 -5.33 -18.28
N SER A 246 9.30 -4.97 -17.42
CA SER A 246 7.88 -5.33 -17.54
C SER A 246 7.27 -4.85 -18.87
N ASP A 247 7.54 -3.59 -19.26
CA ASP A 247 7.06 -3.00 -20.53
C ASP A 247 7.62 -3.74 -21.77
N ARG A 248 8.61 -4.62 -21.58
CA ARG A 248 9.25 -5.44 -22.64
C ARG A 248 8.99 -6.93 -22.48
N GLY A 249 8.07 -7.29 -21.58
CA GLY A 249 7.71 -8.68 -21.33
C GLY A 249 8.85 -9.50 -20.71
N MET A 250 9.70 -8.88 -19.89
CA MET A 250 10.73 -9.53 -19.09
C MET A 250 10.32 -9.49 -17.62
N ASN A 251 10.67 -10.53 -16.87
CA ASN A 251 10.48 -10.55 -15.43
C ASN A 251 11.79 -10.13 -14.76
N TYR A 252 11.79 -8.99 -14.11
CA TYR A 252 12.96 -8.43 -13.43
C TYR A 252 12.62 -8.06 -11.99
N VAL A 253 13.53 -8.40 -11.07
CA VAL A 253 13.51 -7.96 -9.68
C VAL A 253 14.90 -7.45 -9.34
N SER A 254 15.00 -6.23 -8.78
CA SER A 254 16.24 -5.66 -8.28
C SER A 254 16.61 -6.27 -6.93
N LEU A 255 17.89 -6.60 -6.75
CA LEU A 255 18.46 -7.12 -5.51
C LEU A 255 19.75 -6.38 -5.18
N ASP A 256 20.21 -6.48 -3.92
CA ASP A 256 21.38 -5.74 -3.39
C ASP A 256 22.70 -6.52 -3.56
N GLY A 257 22.84 -7.27 -4.65
CA GLY A 257 24.02 -8.07 -4.89
C GLY A 257 25.06 -7.41 -5.79
N ASN A 258 26.10 -8.19 -6.12
CA ASN A 258 27.22 -7.74 -6.96
C ASN A 258 27.43 -8.58 -8.23
N ILE A 259 26.52 -9.51 -8.53
CA ILE A 259 26.59 -10.38 -9.71
C ILE A 259 25.27 -10.26 -10.47
N GLY A 260 25.32 -9.68 -11.69
CA GLY A 260 24.18 -9.56 -12.59
C GLY A 260 23.85 -10.87 -13.28
N ASN A 261 22.54 -11.14 -13.45
CA ASN A 261 22.01 -12.36 -14.03
C ASN A 261 21.11 -12.07 -15.22
N ILE A 262 21.26 -12.83 -16.31
CA ILE A 262 20.33 -12.90 -17.44
C ILE A 262 20.08 -14.36 -17.75
N ILE A 263 18.87 -14.82 -17.56
CA ILE A 263 18.53 -16.24 -17.65
C ILE A 263 17.26 -16.40 -18.51
N ASN A 264 17.13 -17.53 -19.14
CA ASN A 264 15.93 -17.94 -19.83
C ASN A 264 15.20 -19.02 -19.04
N GLY A 265 14.09 -18.64 -18.41
CA GLY A 265 13.26 -19.48 -17.58
C GLY A 265 13.46 -19.25 -16.09
N ALA A 266 12.35 -18.99 -15.38
CA ALA A 266 12.34 -18.61 -13.97
C ALA A 266 12.95 -19.66 -13.03
N GLY A 267 12.74 -20.96 -13.29
CA GLY A 267 13.32 -22.05 -12.51
C GLY A 267 14.85 -22.07 -12.58
N LEU A 268 15.40 -21.90 -13.81
CA LEU A 268 16.85 -21.81 -13.99
C LEU A 268 17.41 -20.52 -13.36
N ALA A 269 16.67 -19.41 -13.41
CA ALA A 269 17.09 -18.17 -12.78
C ALA A 269 17.21 -18.32 -11.25
N MET A 270 16.25 -18.96 -10.60
CA MET A 270 16.33 -19.25 -9.16
C MET A 270 17.49 -20.17 -8.81
N ALA A 271 17.66 -21.27 -9.55
CA ALA A 271 18.78 -22.18 -9.34
C ALA A 271 20.15 -21.50 -9.54
N SER A 272 20.27 -20.62 -10.55
CA SER A 272 21.50 -19.85 -10.77
C SER A 272 21.81 -18.89 -9.62
N MET A 273 20.79 -18.21 -9.06
CA MET A 273 20.98 -17.37 -7.88
C MET A 273 21.40 -18.16 -6.65
N ASP A 274 20.86 -19.36 -6.46
CA ASP A 274 21.29 -20.27 -5.38
C ASP A 274 22.75 -20.68 -5.56
N MET A 275 23.17 -21.02 -6.78
CA MET A 275 24.58 -21.35 -7.08
C MET A 275 25.51 -20.17 -6.82
N ILE A 276 25.10 -18.94 -7.18
CA ILE A 276 25.88 -17.74 -6.85
C ILE A 276 26.08 -17.61 -5.34
N LYS A 277 25.00 -17.79 -4.56
CA LYS A 277 25.07 -17.71 -3.09
C LYS A 277 25.96 -18.80 -2.50
N LEU A 278 25.84 -20.03 -2.98
CA LEU A 278 26.66 -21.17 -2.55
C LEU A 278 28.16 -20.94 -2.86
N ALA A 279 28.47 -20.23 -3.96
CA ALA A 279 29.83 -19.84 -4.32
C ALA A 279 30.34 -18.60 -3.56
N GLY A 280 29.57 -18.03 -2.63
CA GLY A 280 29.93 -16.86 -1.83
C GLY A 280 29.65 -15.51 -2.51
N GLY A 281 29.02 -15.51 -3.69
CA GLY A 281 28.58 -14.28 -4.37
C GLY A 281 27.20 -13.83 -3.91
N GLN A 282 26.79 -12.64 -4.37
CA GLN A 282 25.46 -12.07 -4.10
C GLN A 282 24.78 -11.70 -5.42
N PRO A 283 23.59 -12.26 -5.76
CA PRO A 283 22.87 -11.87 -6.97
C PRO A 283 22.36 -10.45 -6.87
N ALA A 284 22.62 -9.63 -7.91
CA ALA A 284 22.20 -8.24 -8.00
C ALA A 284 20.79 -8.09 -8.59
N ASN A 285 20.28 -9.13 -9.22
CA ASN A 285 18.95 -9.14 -9.81
C ASN A 285 18.46 -10.57 -10.07
N PHE A 286 17.14 -10.69 -10.19
CA PHE A 286 16.50 -11.76 -10.95
C PHE A 286 16.14 -11.20 -12.32
N LEU A 287 16.46 -11.88 -13.41
CA LEU A 287 16.02 -11.51 -14.76
C LEU A 287 15.75 -12.74 -15.61
N ASP A 288 14.47 -12.96 -15.89
CA ASP A 288 14.02 -13.99 -16.84
C ASP A 288 13.53 -13.32 -18.15
N VAL A 289 14.18 -13.62 -19.24
CA VAL A 289 13.82 -13.10 -20.56
C VAL A 289 12.65 -13.85 -21.21
N GLY A 290 12.22 -14.98 -20.61
CA GLY A 290 11.12 -15.82 -21.09
C GLY A 290 11.46 -16.70 -22.30
N GLY A 291 10.74 -17.81 -22.46
CA GLY A 291 11.00 -18.86 -23.46
C GLY A 291 10.91 -18.43 -24.94
N GLY A 292 10.33 -17.27 -25.23
CA GLY A 292 10.23 -16.71 -26.58
C GLY A 292 11.16 -15.50 -26.81
N ALA A 293 12.31 -15.45 -26.14
CA ALA A 293 13.23 -14.32 -26.24
C ALA A 293 13.79 -14.13 -27.65
N THR A 294 13.58 -12.94 -28.22
CA THR A 294 14.19 -12.53 -29.49
C THR A 294 15.58 -11.93 -29.26
N PRO A 295 16.46 -11.87 -30.28
CA PRO A 295 17.75 -11.19 -30.15
C PRO A 295 17.64 -9.76 -29.63
N GLU A 296 16.64 -9.00 -30.09
CA GLU A 296 16.39 -7.62 -29.65
C GLU A 296 16.02 -7.55 -28.16
N LYS A 297 15.26 -8.53 -27.67
CA LYS A 297 14.89 -8.63 -26.26
C LYS A 297 16.11 -8.93 -25.39
N ILE A 298 16.98 -9.83 -25.84
CA ILE A 298 18.24 -10.16 -25.17
C ILE A 298 19.17 -8.94 -25.11
N VAL A 299 19.31 -8.18 -26.20
CA VAL A 299 20.09 -6.93 -26.20
C VAL A 299 19.56 -5.92 -25.17
N LYS A 300 18.22 -5.81 -25.04
CA LYS A 300 17.60 -4.92 -24.04
C LYS A 300 17.86 -5.42 -22.61
N ALA A 301 17.84 -6.73 -22.40
CA ALA A 301 18.20 -7.34 -21.11
C ALA A 301 19.66 -7.05 -20.74
N PHE A 302 20.60 -7.20 -21.66
CA PHE A 302 22.01 -6.83 -21.43
C PHE A 302 22.18 -5.36 -21.10
N LYS A 303 21.50 -4.45 -21.84
CA LYS A 303 21.56 -3.01 -21.57
C LYS A 303 21.06 -2.67 -20.17
N LEU A 304 20.01 -3.36 -19.71
CA LEU A 304 19.46 -3.20 -18.35
C LEU A 304 20.50 -3.61 -17.30
N ILE A 305 21.12 -4.80 -17.45
CA ILE A 305 22.10 -5.28 -16.47
C ILE A 305 23.33 -4.39 -16.45
N LEU A 306 23.87 -3.99 -17.63
CA LEU A 306 25.02 -3.12 -17.74
C LEU A 306 24.78 -1.69 -17.21
N SER A 307 23.51 -1.31 -17.00
CA SER A 307 23.16 -0.04 -16.35
C SER A 307 23.18 -0.10 -14.83
N LEU A 308 23.30 -1.28 -14.24
CA LEU A 308 23.39 -1.46 -12.80
C LEU A 308 24.80 -1.06 -12.35
N ILE A 309 24.92 0.05 -11.63
CA ILE A 309 26.22 0.62 -11.23
C ILE A 309 26.86 -0.07 -10.02
N HIS A 310 26.16 -1.01 -9.41
CA HIS A 310 26.59 -1.71 -8.20
C HIS A 310 27.10 -3.14 -8.45
N ILE A 311 27.15 -3.59 -9.70
CA ILE A 311 27.67 -4.90 -10.13
C ILE A 311 29.09 -4.80 -10.68
#